data_285c975e29173cb1d99d91bbc50ecabd
#
_entry.id   285c975e29173cb1d99d91bbc50ecabd
#
_cell.length_a   1.000
_cell.length_b   1.000
_cell.length_c   1.000
_cell.angle_alpha   90.00
_cell.angle_beta   90.00
_cell.angle_gamma   90.00
#
_symmetry.space_group_name_H-M   'P 1'
#
loop_
_entity.id
_entity.type
_entity.pdbx_description
1 polymer ?
#
loop_
_entity_poly.entity_id
_entity_poly.type
_entity_poly.pdbx_seq_one_letter_code
_entity_poly.pdbx_strand_id
1 'polypeptide(L)'
;MRSGSRRSRLRPVAAAAIVLLATGVPRAAPSQEPAARGGVGIVRGVVEAGPGDPVPYAVVALTPRFTQRFTDEAGVFSFSRVPPGTYHLVARQVGFKPLDTTVVVAANQTLAVTAILERLTVELEVITIVATRGCTQPGPPDEAGSPELAALFEQLKQNAQRYKLLATTYQFRYRMARTFTDLDEMGNVAWTRGDTVEYVSSALTHYRPGEVLSVASLPDGTTTRAVVLPTLNDLADSVFQAHHCFSLAGRVEQDGNDVVRFHFRPADSLQAPDMEGDVDLDPRSYQIRRARINLTHADQAQEGMRSATSTITFAELLPNIVVQKRVESVQVLAEPVRQLGGAKHIARYVEDQQLADYHFLRPLPGRQDPSP
;
A
#
# COMPACT_ATOMS: atom_id res chain seq x y z
N MET A 1 -16.56 -55.59 41.67
CA MET A 1 -17.44 -56.67 41.27
C MET A 1 -17.44 -56.71 39.75
N ARG A 2 -16.73 -57.69 39.19
CA ARG A 2 -17.10 -58.83 38.34
C ARG A 2 -17.97 -58.36 37.14
N SER A 3 -17.41 -58.34 35.95
CA SER A 3 -17.06 -59.48 35.05
C SER A 3 -18.19 -59.71 34.00
N GLY A 4 -17.82 -59.79 32.75
CA GLY A 4 -18.69 -60.32 31.71
C GLY A 4 -18.17 -60.13 30.28
N SER A 5 -17.06 -60.84 29.94
CA SER A 5 -16.66 -61.00 28.53
C SER A 5 -17.57 -61.99 27.81
N ARG A 6 -18.03 -61.65 26.60
CA ARG A 6 -18.52 -62.69 25.67
C ARG A 6 -17.77 -62.62 24.36
N ARG A 7 -16.96 -63.66 24.14
CA ARG A 7 -16.34 -63.99 22.84
C ARG A 7 -17.39 -64.72 21.98
N SER A 8 -17.69 -64.20 20.81
CA SER A 8 -18.39 -64.93 19.77
C SER A 8 -17.43 -65.46 18.72
N ARG A 9 -17.49 -66.77 18.54
CA ARG A 9 -16.65 -67.53 17.60
C ARG A 9 -17.26 -67.41 16.19
N LEU A 10 -16.46 -67.01 15.21
CA LEU A 10 -16.78 -67.08 13.79
C LEU A 10 -16.38 -68.45 13.23
N ARG A 11 -17.32 -69.08 12.55
CA ARG A 11 -17.10 -70.30 11.78
C ARG A 11 -16.66 -69.96 10.35
N PRO A 12 -15.77 -70.74 9.73
CA PRO A 12 -15.35 -70.51 8.36
C PRO A 12 -16.39 -71.09 7.38
N VAL A 13 -16.77 -70.28 6.38
CA VAL A 13 -17.55 -70.72 5.22
C VAL A 13 -16.54 -70.90 4.07
N ALA A 14 -16.55 -72.14 3.54
CA ALA A 14 -15.76 -72.48 2.36
C ALA A 14 -16.32 -71.78 1.10
N ALA A 15 -15.54 -71.02 0.43
CA ALA A 15 -15.88 -70.42 -0.90
C ALA A 15 -15.29 -71.25 -2.01
N ALA A 16 -16.14 -71.77 -2.87
CA ALA A 16 -15.79 -72.49 -4.10
C ALA A 16 -15.21 -71.51 -5.13
N ALA A 17 -14.04 -71.84 -5.66
CA ALA A 17 -13.41 -71.07 -6.71
C ALA A 17 -14.05 -71.39 -8.08
N ILE A 18 -14.65 -70.41 -8.72
CA ILE A 18 -15.07 -70.47 -10.13
C ILE A 18 -13.93 -69.83 -10.95
N VAL A 19 -13.22 -70.64 -11.73
CA VAL A 19 -12.23 -70.19 -12.71
C VAL A 19 -12.96 -69.74 -13.97
N LEU A 20 -13.07 -68.44 -14.19
CA LEU A 20 -13.47 -67.81 -15.45
C LEU A 20 -12.24 -67.54 -16.30
N LEU A 21 -12.06 -68.30 -17.35
CA LEU A 21 -11.10 -67.99 -18.42
C LEU A 21 -11.58 -66.77 -19.21
N ALA A 22 -11.02 -65.58 -18.86
CA ALA A 22 -11.21 -64.38 -19.68
C ALA A 22 -10.17 -64.36 -20.80
N THR A 23 -10.61 -64.53 -22.04
CA THR A 23 -9.83 -64.24 -23.25
C THR A 23 -9.56 -62.73 -23.30
N GLY A 24 -8.34 -62.35 -22.99
CA GLY A 24 -7.89 -60.97 -23.02
C GLY A 24 -7.79 -60.45 -24.44
N VAL A 25 -8.67 -59.54 -24.80
CA VAL A 25 -8.46 -58.64 -25.93
C VAL A 25 -7.45 -57.57 -25.47
N PRO A 26 -6.33 -57.36 -26.12
CA PRO A 26 -5.39 -56.30 -25.74
C PRO A 26 -6.08 -54.95 -25.95
N ARG A 27 -6.45 -54.31 -24.84
CA ARG A 27 -6.93 -52.95 -24.84
C ARG A 27 -5.72 -52.06 -25.11
N ALA A 28 -5.64 -51.45 -26.31
CA ALA A 28 -4.65 -50.43 -26.61
C ALA A 28 -4.69 -49.37 -25.54
N ALA A 29 -3.61 -49.22 -24.78
CA ALA A 29 -3.45 -48.10 -23.85
C ALA A 29 -3.56 -46.80 -24.67
N PRO A 30 -4.31 -45.80 -24.23
CA PRO A 30 -4.28 -44.49 -24.86
C PRO A 30 -2.83 -44.01 -24.80
N SER A 31 -2.22 -43.81 -25.96
CA SER A 31 -0.93 -43.16 -26.08
C SER A 31 -1.07 -41.82 -25.38
N GLN A 32 -0.48 -41.69 -24.21
CA GLN A 32 -0.24 -40.38 -23.63
C GLN A 32 0.66 -39.67 -24.62
N GLU A 33 0.06 -38.79 -25.40
CA GLU A 33 0.80 -37.79 -26.16
C GLU A 33 1.77 -37.13 -25.15
N PRO A 34 3.09 -37.14 -25.37
CA PRO A 34 4.01 -36.51 -24.48
C PRO A 34 3.55 -35.05 -24.40
N ALA A 35 3.18 -34.60 -23.20
CA ALA A 35 2.88 -33.21 -22.97
C ALA A 35 4.01 -32.41 -23.60
N ALA A 36 3.72 -31.80 -24.74
CA ALA A 36 4.68 -30.99 -25.48
C ALA A 36 5.31 -30.07 -24.42
N ARG A 37 6.64 -30.14 -24.28
CA ARG A 37 7.39 -29.16 -23.49
C ARG A 37 7.13 -27.83 -24.18
N GLY A 38 5.99 -27.22 -23.83
CA GLY A 38 5.46 -26.05 -24.47
C GLY A 38 6.50 -24.95 -24.35
N GLY A 39 7.00 -24.49 -25.49
CA GLY A 39 7.89 -23.34 -25.52
C GLY A 39 7.22 -22.17 -24.78
N VAL A 40 8.01 -21.27 -24.24
CA VAL A 40 7.53 -20.06 -23.58
C VAL A 40 7.49 -18.92 -24.58
N GLY A 41 6.53 -18.00 -24.43
CA GLY A 41 6.45 -16.77 -25.21
C GLY A 41 7.07 -15.58 -24.48
N ILE A 42 7.07 -14.46 -25.15
CA ILE A 42 7.44 -13.14 -24.61
C ILE A 42 6.27 -12.19 -24.85
N VAL A 43 5.90 -11.40 -23.85
CA VAL A 43 4.99 -10.26 -24.03
C VAL A 43 5.82 -9.00 -23.86
N ARG A 44 5.89 -8.18 -24.89
CA ARG A 44 6.61 -6.91 -24.88
C ARG A 44 5.71 -5.81 -25.40
N GLY A 45 5.80 -4.63 -24.80
CA GLY A 45 4.97 -3.52 -25.23
C GLY A 45 5.41 -2.18 -24.70
N VAL A 46 4.62 -1.18 -25.03
CA VAL A 46 4.76 0.19 -24.55
C VAL A 46 3.44 0.65 -23.95
N VAL A 47 3.51 1.45 -22.88
CA VAL A 47 2.37 2.15 -22.30
C VAL A 47 2.43 3.61 -22.74
N GLU A 48 1.36 4.11 -23.34
CA GLU A 48 1.26 5.46 -23.92
C GLU A 48 0.01 6.18 -23.39
N ALA A 49 0.06 7.50 -23.29
CA ALA A 49 -1.08 8.38 -23.03
C ALA A 49 -1.81 8.81 -24.34
N GLY A 50 -1.18 8.53 -25.47
CA GLY A 50 -1.59 8.76 -26.85
C GLY A 50 -0.49 8.30 -27.77
N PRO A 51 -0.71 8.19 -29.10
CA PRO A 51 0.31 7.73 -30.03
C PRO A 51 1.62 8.52 -29.91
N GLY A 52 2.71 7.85 -29.51
CA GLY A 52 4.02 8.47 -29.34
C GLY A 52 4.20 9.29 -28.06
N ASP A 53 3.28 9.24 -27.11
CA ASP A 53 3.39 9.87 -25.79
C ASP A 53 3.58 8.79 -24.70
N PRO A 54 4.82 8.33 -24.46
CA PRO A 54 5.09 7.25 -23.53
C PRO A 54 4.78 7.65 -22.08
N VAL A 55 4.30 6.69 -21.28
CA VAL A 55 4.04 6.87 -19.84
C VAL A 55 5.17 6.22 -19.04
N PRO A 56 6.11 7.02 -18.52
CA PRO A 56 7.23 6.52 -17.71
C PRO A 56 6.74 5.83 -16.44
N TYR A 57 7.38 4.72 -16.12
CA TYR A 57 7.15 3.99 -14.87
C TYR A 57 5.68 3.66 -14.59
N ALA A 58 4.88 3.41 -15.62
CA ALA A 58 3.53 2.85 -15.45
C ALA A 58 3.62 1.46 -14.81
N VAL A 59 2.63 1.09 -14.00
CA VAL A 59 2.56 -0.25 -13.43
C VAL A 59 1.88 -1.17 -14.41
N VAL A 60 2.55 -2.27 -14.80
CA VAL A 60 1.98 -3.32 -15.65
C VAL A 60 1.99 -4.67 -14.95
N ALA A 61 0.96 -5.46 -15.17
CA ALA A 61 0.84 -6.83 -14.70
C ALA A 61 0.29 -7.73 -15.79
N LEU A 62 0.64 -9.00 -15.74
CA LEU A 62 0.09 -10.04 -16.62
C LEU A 62 -0.51 -11.13 -15.72
N THR A 63 -1.81 -11.04 -15.46
CA THR A 63 -2.49 -11.92 -14.51
C THR A 63 -3.05 -13.17 -15.22
N PRO A 64 -3.11 -14.33 -14.52
CA PRO A 64 -2.92 -14.50 -13.08
C PRO A 64 -1.49 -14.81 -12.62
N ARG A 65 -0.49 -14.89 -13.50
CA ARG A 65 0.81 -15.50 -13.16
C ARG A 65 1.96 -14.54 -12.87
N PHE A 66 1.92 -13.31 -13.39
CA PHE A 66 3.05 -12.39 -13.28
C PHE A 66 2.75 -11.22 -12.36
N THR A 67 3.70 -10.96 -11.47
CA THR A 67 3.64 -9.85 -10.53
C THR A 67 3.74 -8.50 -11.25
N GLN A 68 3.26 -7.48 -10.60
CA GLN A 68 3.36 -6.10 -11.05
C GLN A 68 4.83 -5.66 -11.21
N ARG A 69 5.08 -4.82 -12.21
CA ARG A 69 6.37 -4.14 -12.42
C ARG A 69 6.16 -2.77 -13.03
N PHE A 70 7.17 -1.92 -12.93
CA PHE A 70 7.16 -0.66 -13.66
C PHE A 70 7.57 -0.87 -15.13
N THR A 71 7.09 0.02 -16.01
CA THR A 71 7.70 0.27 -17.31
C THR A 71 9.03 1.03 -17.10
N ASP A 72 9.84 1.14 -18.15
CA ASP A 72 10.99 2.04 -18.13
C ASP A 72 10.61 3.51 -18.40
N GLU A 73 11.60 4.39 -18.55
CA GLU A 73 11.40 5.81 -18.86
C GLU A 73 10.73 6.05 -20.23
N ALA A 74 10.88 5.14 -21.16
CA ALA A 74 10.21 5.16 -22.47
C ALA A 74 8.85 4.43 -22.48
N GLY A 75 8.30 4.10 -21.29
CA GLY A 75 7.04 3.38 -21.18
C GLY A 75 7.12 1.90 -21.58
N VAL A 76 8.31 1.36 -21.86
CA VAL A 76 8.48 -0.02 -22.36
C VAL A 76 8.43 -1.02 -21.20
N PHE A 77 7.77 -2.15 -21.46
CA PHE A 77 7.75 -3.32 -20.57
C PHE A 77 8.02 -4.63 -21.29
N SER A 78 8.44 -5.66 -20.55
CA SER A 78 8.62 -6.99 -21.10
C SER A 78 8.40 -8.06 -20.03
N PHE A 79 7.62 -9.09 -20.38
CA PHE A 79 7.47 -10.32 -19.62
C PHE A 79 8.09 -11.45 -20.45
N SER A 80 9.15 -12.06 -19.94
CA SER A 80 9.83 -13.19 -20.56
C SER A 80 9.37 -14.51 -19.96
N ARG A 81 9.54 -15.60 -20.70
CA ARG A 81 9.18 -16.97 -20.26
C ARG A 81 7.71 -17.10 -19.86
N VAL A 82 6.81 -16.47 -20.63
CA VAL A 82 5.38 -16.55 -20.41
C VAL A 82 4.87 -17.87 -21.01
N PRO A 83 4.28 -18.78 -20.22
CA PRO A 83 3.67 -19.98 -20.77
C PRO A 83 2.57 -19.63 -21.77
N PRO A 84 2.32 -20.46 -22.79
CA PRO A 84 1.19 -20.25 -23.70
C PRO A 84 -0.14 -20.23 -22.92
N GLY A 85 -1.03 -19.32 -23.29
CA GLY A 85 -2.31 -19.18 -22.62
C GLY A 85 -2.94 -17.80 -22.80
N THR A 86 -4.09 -17.63 -22.19
CA THR A 86 -4.82 -16.37 -22.13
C THR A 86 -4.54 -15.66 -20.80
N TYR A 87 -4.26 -14.37 -20.89
CA TYR A 87 -3.90 -13.51 -19.76
C TYR A 87 -4.66 -12.19 -19.82
N HIS A 88 -4.81 -11.55 -18.66
CA HIS A 88 -5.20 -10.15 -18.59
C HIS A 88 -3.94 -9.30 -18.45
N LEU A 89 -3.72 -8.44 -19.42
CA LEU A 89 -2.71 -7.39 -19.35
C LEU A 89 -3.37 -6.17 -18.71
N VAL A 90 -2.90 -5.85 -17.51
CA VAL A 90 -3.37 -4.69 -16.76
C VAL A 90 -2.29 -3.63 -16.78
N ALA A 91 -2.64 -2.41 -17.20
CA ALA A 91 -1.76 -1.25 -17.14
C ALA A 91 -2.42 -0.15 -16.31
N ARG A 92 -1.66 0.47 -15.41
CA ARG A 92 -2.15 1.51 -14.47
C ARG A 92 -1.14 2.62 -14.31
N GLN A 93 -1.65 3.83 -14.24
CA GLN A 93 -0.89 5.03 -13.89
C GLN A 93 -1.80 6.00 -13.15
N VAL A 94 -1.28 6.62 -12.09
CA VAL A 94 -2.01 7.69 -11.38
C VAL A 94 -2.32 8.81 -12.37
N GLY A 95 -3.56 9.31 -12.35
CA GLY A 95 -4.05 10.30 -13.32
C GLY A 95 -4.67 9.70 -14.58
N PHE A 96 -4.75 8.38 -14.66
CA PHE A 96 -5.33 7.67 -15.81
C PHE A 96 -6.36 6.63 -15.37
N LYS A 97 -7.26 6.30 -16.28
CA LYS A 97 -8.14 5.14 -16.11
C LYS A 97 -7.34 3.86 -16.27
N PRO A 98 -7.53 2.85 -15.39
CA PRO A 98 -6.88 1.56 -15.56
C PRO A 98 -7.27 0.90 -16.89
N LEU A 99 -6.28 0.32 -17.58
CA LEU A 99 -6.51 -0.53 -18.74
C LEU A 99 -6.44 -1.99 -18.29
N ASP A 100 -7.47 -2.77 -18.63
CA ASP A 100 -7.48 -4.23 -18.52
C ASP A 100 -7.90 -4.81 -19.87
N THR A 101 -7.02 -5.59 -20.48
CA THR A 101 -7.28 -6.19 -21.78
C THR A 101 -6.81 -7.64 -21.81
N THR A 102 -7.54 -8.48 -22.56
CA THR A 102 -7.19 -9.88 -22.73
C THR A 102 -6.15 -10.04 -23.83
N VAL A 103 -5.08 -10.79 -23.54
CA VAL A 103 -4.02 -11.14 -24.50
C VAL A 103 -3.81 -12.63 -24.56
N VAL A 104 -3.53 -13.17 -25.77
CA VAL A 104 -3.23 -14.57 -25.98
C VAL A 104 -1.76 -14.74 -26.33
N VAL A 105 -1.05 -15.52 -25.54
CA VAL A 105 0.39 -15.79 -25.72
C VAL A 105 0.56 -17.16 -26.33
N ALA A 106 1.23 -17.23 -27.47
CA ALA A 106 1.59 -18.48 -28.13
C ALA A 106 3.02 -18.93 -27.77
N ALA A 107 3.26 -20.24 -27.87
CA ALA A 107 4.59 -20.81 -27.65
C ALA A 107 5.63 -20.28 -28.65
N ASN A 108 6.82 -19.94 -28.14
CA ASN A 108 7.97 -19.48 -28.94
C ASN A 108 7.71 -18.20 -29.77
N GLN A 109 6.70 -17.42 -29.38
CA GLN A 109 6.37 -16.17 -30.06
C GLN A 109 6.55 -14.95 -29.12
N THR A 110 6.82 -13.80 -29.74
CA THR A 110 6.77 -12.50 -29.07
C THR A 110 5.48 -11.81 -29.44
N LEU A 111 4.65 -11.53 -28.43
CA LEU A 111 3.46 -10.71 -28.55
C LEU A 111 3.86 -9.27 -28.31
N ALA A 112 3.65 -8.40 -29.31
CA ALA A 112 3.81 -6.95 -29.17
C ALA A 112 2.47 -6.32 -28.80
N VAL A 113 2.47 -5.40 -27.80
CA VAL A 113 1.27 -4.74 -27.31
C VAL A 113 1.53 -3.25 -27.12
N THR A 114 0.63 -2.39 -27.59
CA THR A 114 0.57 -0.97 -27.22
C THR A 114 -0.60 -0.79 -26.27
N ALA A 115 -0.33 -0.39 -25.04
CA ALA A 115 -1.33 -0.13 -24.02
C ALA A 115 -1.57 1.39 -23.93
N ILE A 116 -2.69 1.86 -24.45
CA ILE A 116 -3.06 3.29 -24.43
C ILE A 116 -3.90 3.55 -23.18
N LEU A 117 -3.41 4.42 -22.30
CA LEU A 117 -4.13 4.86 -21.10
C LEU A 117 -4.92 6.15 -21.39
N GLU A 118 -6.18 6.15 -21.02
CA GLU A 118 -7.02 7.34 -21.08
C GLU A 118 -6.81 8.20 -19.82
N ARG A 119 -6.58 9.52 -20.00
CA ARG A 119 -6.47 10.44 -18.86
C ARG A 119 -7.79 10.49 -18.09
N LEU A 120 -7.68 10.44 -16.77
CA LEU A 120 -8.82 10.62 -15.88
C LEU A 120 -9.13 12.12 -15.81
N THR A 121 -10.37 12.47 -16.12
CA THR A 121 -10.91 13.81 -15.91
C THR A 121 -12.06 13.69 -14.92
N VAL A 122 -11.92 14.27 -13.74
CA VAL A 122 -12.98 14.36 -12.73
C VAL A 122 -13.36 15.83 -12.62
N GLU A 123 -14.60 16.15 -12.94
CA GLU A 123 -15.15 17.49 -12.72
C GLU A 123 -15.47 17.63 -11.24
N LEU A 124 -14.67 18.42 -10.54
CA LEU A 124 -14.90 18.72 -9.13
C LEU A 124 -15.51 20.11 -9.04
N GLU A 125 -16.74 20.18 -8.61
CA GLU A 125 -17.30 21.42 -8.12
C GLU A 125 -16.51 21.86 -6.86
N VAL A 126 -16.40 23.17 -6.64
CA VAL A 126 -15.86 23.70 -5.40
C VAL A 126 -16.87 23.36 -4.31
N ILE A 127 -16.68 22.24 -3.65
CA ILE A 127 -17.57 21.77 -2.59
C ILE A 127 -17.18 22.50 -1.30
N THR A 128 -18.10 23.27 -0.79
CA THR A 128 -18.03 23.74 0.59
C THR A 128 -18.05 22.51 1.50
N ILE A 129 -17.04 22.36 2.36
CA ILE A 129 -16.82 21.22 3.25
C ILE A 129 -18.13 20.84 3.93
N VAL A 130 -18.75 19.76 3.49
CA VAL A 130 -19.79 19.09 4.28
C VAL A 130 -19.04 18.29 5.32
N ALA A 131 -18.94 18.81 6.54
CA ALA A 131 -18.44 18.07 7.68
C ALA A 131 -19.24 16.76 7.76
N THR A 132 -18.61 15.64 7.43
CA THR A 132 -19.25 14.33 7.50
C THR A 132 -19.56 14.03 8.95
N ARG A 133 -20.85 14.00 9.27
CA ARG A 133 -21.36 13.67 10.61
C ARG A 133 -21.18 12.17 10.83
N GLY A 134 -20.12 11.78 11.53
CA GLY A 134 -19.90 10.40 11.95
C GLY A 134 -19.42 9.46 10.84
N CYS A 135 -18.91 8.30 11.24
CA CYS A 135 -18.55 7.18 10.37
C CYS A 135 -19.31 5.94 10.80
N THR A 136 -20.59 5.85 10.42
CA THR A 136 -21.47 4.74 10.79
C THR A 136 -21.44 3.57 9.80
N GLN A 137 -20.95 3.81 8.59
CA GLN A 137 -20.83 2.82 7.52
C GLN A 137 -19.41 2.90 6.92
N PRO A 138 -18.40 2.33 7.60
CA PRO A 138 -17.05 2.31 7.11
C PRO A 138 -16.93 1.41 5.87
N GLY A 139 -15.99 1.75 4.99
CA GLY A 139 -15.72 1.02 3.78
C GLY A 139 -15.23 1.94 2.65
N PRO A 140 -14.72 1.35 1.56
CA PRO A 140 -14.38 2.12 0.37
C PRO A 140 -15.63 2.79 -0.22
N PRO A 141 -15.47 3.96 -0.85
CA PRO A 141 -16.58 4.64 -1.51
C PRO A 141 -17.25 3.76 -2.58
N ASP A 142 -18.58 3.81 -2.61
CA ASP A 142 -19.37 3.10 -3.61
C ASP A 142 -19.52 3.94 -4.88
N GLU A 143 -19.23 3.34 -6.04
CA GLU A 143 -19.35 3.99 -7.34
C GLU A 143 -20.81 4.39 -7.67
N ALA A 144 -21.78 3.60 -7.22
CA ALA A 144 -23.19 3.91 -7.44
C ALA A 144 -23.68 5.12 -6.63
N GLY A 145 -23.11 5.33 -5.43
CA GLY A 145 -23.47 6.43 -4.55
C GLY A 145 -22.69 7.71 -4.78
N SER A 146 -21.44 7.61 -5.23
CA SER A 146 -20.52 8.76 -5.39
C SER A 146 -19.40 8.41 -6.39
N PRO A 147 -19.68 8.46 -7.70
CA PRO A 147 -18.74 8.04 -8.73
C PRO A 147 -17.44 8.87 -8.74
N GLU A 148 -17.50 10.18 -8.47
CA GLU A 148 -16.34 11.06 -8.41
C GLU A 148 -15.43 10.68 -7.22
N LEU A 149 -16.02 10.45 -6.06
CA LEU A 149 -15.30 10.03 -4.87
C LEU A 149 -14.65 8.65 -5.08
N ALA A 150 -15.38 7.71 -5.69
CA ALA A 150 -14.87 6.38 -5.99
C ALA A 150 -13.71 6.42 -7.00
N ALA A 151 -13.84 7.21 -8.08
CA ALA A 151 -12.79 7.38 -9.07
C ALA A 151 -11.51 7.99 -8.46
N LEU A 152 -11.65 9.01 -7.63
CA LEU A 152 -10.53 9.65 -6.97
C LEU A 152 -9.93 8.77 -5.86
N PHE A 153 -10.76 8.01 -5.15
CA PHE A 153 -10.29 7.03 -4.18
C PHE A 153 -9.44 5.93 -4.83
N GLU A 154 -9.81 5.51 -6.05
CA GLU A 154 -8.97 4.59 -6.83
C GLU A 154 -7.59 5.22 -7.15
N GLN A 155 -7.52 6.53 -7.43
CA GLN A 155 -6.24 7.22 -7.61
C GLN A 155 -5.40 7.21 -6.33
N LEU A 156 -6.02 7.42 -5.17
CA LEU A 156 -5.35 7.31 -3.88
C LEU A 156 -4.78 5.90 -3.64
N LYS A 157 -5.58 4.87 -3.93
CA LYS A 157 -5.12 3.47 -3.87
C LYS A 157 -3.95 3.20 -4.82
N GLN A 158 -4.00 3.74 -6.03
CA GLN A 158 -2.90 3.59 -6.99
C GLN A 158 -1.61 4.25 -6.49
N ASN A 159 -1.67 5.43 -5.88
CA ASN A 159 -0.50 6.04 -5.21
C ASN A 159 0.10 5.07 -4.18
N ALA A 160 -0.74 4.48 -3.32
CA ALA A 160 -0.31 3.54 -2.29
C ALA A 160 0.29 2.25 -2.87
N GLN A 161 -0.37 1.64 -3.86
CA GLN A 161 0.11 0.42 -4.51
C GLN A 161 1.44 0.62 -5.25
N ARG A 162 1.62 1.79 -5.88
CA ARG A 162 2.88 2.16 -6.53
C ARG A 162 4.00 2.32 -5.51
N TYR A 163 3.75 3.00 -4.40
CA TYR A 163 4.73 3.12 -3.32
C TYR A 163 5.10 1.74 -2.74
N LYS A 164 4.12 0.86 -2.55
CA LYS A 164 4.36 -0.53 -2.13
C LYS A 164 5.26 -1.28 -3.11
N LEU A 165 4.96 -1.19 -4.41
CA LEU A 165 5.77 -1.82 -5.45
C LEU A 165 7.20 -1.27 -5.43
N LEU A 166 7.36 0.04 -5.29
CA LEU A 166 8.66 0.71 -5.17
C LEU A 166 9.42 0.18 -3.95
N ALA A 167 8.82 0.23 -2.77
CA ALA A 167 9.45 -0.12 -1.51
C ALA A 167 9.79 -1.61 -1.37
N THR A 168 9.09 -2.52 -2.08
CA THR A 168 9.29 -3.97 -1.97
C THR A 168 10.11 -4.56 -3.11
N THR A 169 9.84 -4.14 -4.34
CA THR A 169 10.47 -4.73 -5.54
C THR A 169 11.73 -3.97 -5.94
N TYR A 170 11.71 -2.65 -5.80
CA TYR A 170 12.79 -1.75 -6.15
C TYR A 170 13.33 -1.05 -4.90
N GLN A 171 13.63 -1.82 -3.88
CA GLN A 171 14.08 -1.31 -2.59
C GLN A 171 15.13 -0.23 -2.74
N PHE A 172 15.03 0.80 -1.92
CA PHE A 172 15.94 1.92 -1.88
C PHE A 172 16.41 2.20 -0.45
N ARG A 173 17.59 2.74 -0.35
CA ARG A 173 18.17 3.31 0.86
C ARG A 173 17.98 4.81 0.83
N TYR A 174 17.76 5.41 1.99
CA TYR A 174 17.64 6.85 2.12
C TYR A 174 18.18 7.31 3.47
N ARG A 175 18.63 8.55 3.52
CA ARG A 175 19.08 9.21 4.72
C ARG A 175 17.93 10.01 5.33
N MET A 176 17.74 9.87 6.65
CA MET A 176 16.76 10.61 7.40
C MET A 176 17.47 11.46 8.45
N ALA A 177 17.47 12.77 8.29
CA ALA A 177 17.90 13.72 9.30
C ALA A 177 16.72 14.05 10.20
N ARG A 178 16.85 13.83 11.51
CA ARG A 178 15.79 14.06 12.50
C ARG A 178 16.20 15.19 13.44
N THR A 179 15.24 16.06 13.74
CA THR A 179 15.38 17.09 14.78
C THR A 179 14.21 16.94 15.76
N PHE A 180 14.54 16.79 17.02
CA PHE A 180 13.57 16.74 18.12
C PHE A 180 13.66 18.04 18.88
N THR A 181 12.53 18.69 19.13
CA THR A 181 12.45 19.97 19.81
C THR A 181 11.37 19.93 20.88
N ASP A 182 11.75 20.22 22.11
CA ASP A 182 10.84 20.37 23.24
C ASP A 182 10.50 21.84 23.41
N LEU A 183 9.22 22.17 23.43
CA LEU A 183 8.72 23.54 23.54
C LEU A 183 7.97 23.73 24.86
N ASP A 184 8.13 24.89 25.47
CA ASP A 184 7.36 25.32 26.62
C ASP A 184 5.92 25.77 26.22
N GLU A 185 5.11 26.20 27.19
CA GLU A 185 3.74 26.68 26.97
C GLU A 185 3.68 27.90 26.05
N MET A 186 4.70 28.75 26.09
CA MET A 186 4.80 29.96 25.26
C MET A 186 5.36 29.65 23.85
N GLY A 187 5.76 28.40 23.59
CA GLY A 187 6.37 27.99 22.33
C GLY A 187 7.88 28.25 22.23
N ASN A 188 8.53 28.62 23.35
CA ASN A 188 9.99 28.77 23.33
C ASN A 188 10.68 27.40 23.37
N VAL A 189 11.83 27.31 22.73
CA VAL A 189 12.65 26.10 22.74
C VAL A 189 13.22 25.87 24.14
N ALA A 190 12.82 24.76 24.75
CA ALA A 190 13.40 24.31 26.00
C ALA A 190 14.65 23.46 25.76
N TRP A 191 14.58 22.60 24.74
CA TRP A 191 15.65 21.71 24.36
C TRP A 191 15.52 21.27 22.92
N THR A 192 16.66 20.96 22.27
CA THR A 192 16.68 20.39 20.92
C THR A 192 17.83 19.40 20.77
N ARG A 193 17.62 18.37 20.01
CA ARG A 193 18.66 17.42 19.56
C ARG A 193 18.39 17.01 18.13
N GLY A 194 19.43 16.55 17.43
CA GLY A 194 19.31 15.97 16.12
C GLY A 194 20.16 14.73 15.96
N ASP A 195 19.76 13.88 15.05
CA ASP A 195 20.56 12.76 14.57
C ASP A 195 20.32 12.52 13.09
N THR A 196 21.13 11.67 12.49
CA THR A 196 20.95 11.23 11.10
C THR A 196 21.10 9.74 11.03
N VAL A 197 20.12 9.08 10.45
CA VAL A 197 20.05 7.62 10.35
C VAL A 197 19.82 7.22 8.90
N GLU A 198 20.40 6.11 8.48
CA GLU A 198 20.17 5.53 7.18
C GLU A 198 19.14 4.40 7.30
N TYR A 199 18.16 4.39 6.41
CA TYR A 199 17.10 3.41 6.35
C TYR A 199 17.04 2.73 4.99
N VAL A 200 16.54 1.50 4.98
CA VAL A 200 16.14 0.79 3.77
C VAL A 200 14.61 0.78 3.72
N SER A 201 14.06 1.07 2.55
CA SER A 201 12.62 1.02 2.34
C SER A 201 12.06 -0.35 2.70
N SER A 202 10.97 -0.35 3.44
CA SER A 202 10.19 -1.54 3.73
C SER A 202 8.71 -1.23 3.58
N ALA A 203 7.91 -2.23 3.24
CA ALA A 203 6.47 -2.06 3.04
C ALA A 203 5.67 -2.69 4.18
N LEU A 204 6.24 -2.83 5.37
CA LEU A 204 5.80 -3.84 6.33
C LEU A 204 5.20 -3.27 7.62
N THR A 205 4.38 -2.24 7.50
CA THR A 205 3.39 -2.00 8.54
C THR A 205 2.05 -2.54 8.05
N HIS A 206 1.45 -3.44 8.79
CA HIS A 206 0.07 -3.85 8.59
C HIS A 206 -0.78 -3.09 9.58
N TYR A 207 -1.69 -2.28 9.08
CA TYR A 207 -2.66 -1.61 9.92
C TYR A 207 -3.50 -2.63 10.70
N ARG A 208 -3.71 -2.33 11.98
CA ARG A 208 -4.63 -3.03 12.86
C ARG A 208 -5.49 -2.01 13.58
N PRO A 209 -6.82 -2.14 13.55
CA PRO A 209 -7.70 -1.21 14.21
C PRO A 209 -7.38 -1.06 15.70
N GLY A 210 -7.17 0.16 16.16
CA GLY A 210 -6.83 0.46 17.55
C GLY A 210 -5.41 0.11 18.01
N GLU A 211 -4.57 -0.48 17.14
CA GLU A 211 -3.17 -0.81 17.45
C GLU A 211 -2.19 0.19 16.82
N VAL A 212 -2.42 1.47 17.05
CA VAL A 212 -1.57 2.57 16.50
C VAL A 212 -0.35 2.89 17.35
N LEU A 213 -0.10 2.09 18.40
CA LEU A 213 1.06 2.24 19.28
C LEU A 213 1.98 1.05 19.15
N SER A 214 3.25 1.33 18.90
CA SER A 214 4.32 0.36 19.08
C SER A 214 4.97 0.53 20.46
N VAL A 215 5.31 -0.58 21.07
CA VAL A 215 6.06 -0.60 22.32
C VAL A 215 7.43 -1.20 22.03
N ALA A 216 8.48 -0.44 22.25
CA ALA A 216 9.85 -0.90 22.10
C ALA A 216 10.56 -0.88 23.45
N SER A 217 11.26 -1.98 23.79
CA SER A 217 12.15 -2.02 24.95
C SER A 217 13.53 -1.54 24.53
N LEU A 218 14.05 -0.57 25.24
CA LEU A 218 15.40 -0.06 25.02
C LEU A 218 16.43 -0.98 25.69
N PRO A 219 17.72 -0.95 25.30
CA PRO A 219 18.77 -1.78 25.87
C PRO A 219 18.98 -1.58 27.37
N ASP A 220 18.58 -0.43 27.92
CA ASP A 220 18.64 -0.10 29.35
C ASP A 220 17.46 -0.67 30.17
N GLY A 221 16.56 -1.43 29.51
CA GLY A 221 15.37 -2.02 30.13
C GLY A 221 14.18 -1.06 30.20
N THR A 222 14.31 0.18 29.76
CA THR A 222 13.19 1.10 29.66
C THR A 222 12.27 0.75 28.49
N THR A 223 11.00 1.07 28.63
CA THR A 223 10.00 0.87 27.58
C THR A 223 9.63 2.22 26.98
N THR A 224 9.75 2.35 25.69
CA THR A 224 9.24 3.51 24.94
C THR A 224 8.01 3.14 24.15
N ARG A 225 7.08 4.07 24.02
CA ARG A 225 5.92 3.96 23.15
C ARG A 225 6.08 4.96 22.01
N ALA A 226 5.80 4.50 20.80
CA ALA A 226 5.81 5.34 19.62
C ALA A 226 4.46 5.20 18.89
N VAL A 227 3.93 6.32 18.43
CA VAL A 227 2.76 6.29 17.56
C VAL A 227 3.21 5.80 16.19
N VAL A 228 2.61 4.71 15.73
CA VAL A 228 2.84 4.17 14.38
C VAL A 228 1.91 4.90 13.43
N LEU A 229 2.45 5.83 12.66
CA LEU A 229 1.69 6.52 11.64
C LEU A 229 1.29 5.56 10.52
N PRO A 230 0.07 5.64 9.98
CA PRO A 230 -0.29 4.93 8.78
C PRO A 230 0.61 5.40 7.64
N THR A 231 1.10 4.44 6.90
CA THR A 231 1.86 4.69 5.67
C THR A 231 0.93 4.80 4.47
N LEU A 232 1.44 5.23 3.33
CA LEU A 232 0.67 5.13 2.08
C LEU A 232 0.17 3.71 1.80
N ASN A 233 0.89 2.68 2.25
CA ASN A 233 0.48 1.28 2.06
C ASN A 233 -0.82 0.94 2.79
N ASP A 234 -1.03 1.55 3.96
CA ASP A 234 -2.23 1.28 4.76
C ASP A 234 -3.49 1.82 4.07
N LEU A 235 -3.39 2.92 3.32
CA LEU A 235 -4.51 3.44 2.51
C LEU A 235 -5.00 2.45 1.43
N ALA A 236 -4.12 1.55 0.97
CA ALA A 236 -4.48 0.47 0.05
C ALA A 236 -4.82 -0.84 0.77
N ASP A 237 -4.65 -0.89 2.09
CA ASP A 237 -4.97 -2.08 2.89
C ASP A 237 -6.47 -2.24 3.06
N SER A 238 -6.98 -3.45 2.79
CA SER A 238 -8.42 -3.73 2.89
C SER A 238 -8.94 -3.64 4.32
N VAL A 239 -8.10 -3.91 5.33
CA VAL A 239 -8.47 -3.79 6.75
C VAL A 239 -8.62 -2.31 7.12
N PHE A 240 -7.68 -1.46 6.69
CA PHE A 240 -7.80 -0.02 6.89
C PHE A 240 -9.08 0.53 6.25
N GLN A 241 -9.31 0.18 4.97
CA GLN A 241 -10.50 0.62 4.23
C GLN A 241 -11.80 0.18 4.90
N ALA A 242 -11.87 -1.07 5.40
CA ALA A 242 -13.06 -1.61 6.06
C ALA A 242 -13.38 -0.95 7.41
N HIS A 243 -12.44 -0.22 8.02
CA HIS A 243 -12.60 0.42 9.32
C HIS A 243 -12.62 1.96 9.25
N HIS A 244 -12.55 2.54 8.05
CA HIS A 244 -12.59 3.98 7.86
C HIS A 244 -13.68 4.40 6.88
N CYS A 245 -14.23 5.58 7.10
CA CYS A 245 -15.01 6.30 6.10
C CYS A 245 -14.11 7.27 5.34
N PHE A 246 -14.42 7.47 4.08
CA PHE A 246 -13.74 8.39 3.18
C PHE A 246 -14.72 9.41 2.64
N SER A 247 -14.29 10.66 2.56
CA SER A 247 -15.09 11.74 2.00
C SER A 247 -14.21 12.68 1.19
N LEU A 248 -14.81 13.39 0.26
CA LEU A 248 -14.14 14.36 -0.58
C LEU A 248 -14.45 15.77 -0.06
N ALA A 249 -13.41 16.51 0.32
CA ALA A 249 -13.52 17.93 0.65
C ALA A 249 -13.49 18.84 -0.59
N GLY A 250 -13.28 18.25 -1.79
CA GLY A 250 -13.23 18.98 -3.05
C GLY A 250 -11.86 19.62 -3.32
N ARG A 251 -11.87 20.69 -4.13
CA ARG A 251 -10.67 21.51 -4.36
C ARG A 251 -10.51 22.51 -3.23
N VAL A 252 -9.32 22.54 -2.65
CA VAL A 252 -8.96 23.50 -1.61
C VAL A 252 -7.63 24.14 -1.95
N GLU A 253 -7.44 25.40 -1.54
CA GLU A 253 -6.14 26.06 -1.61
C GLU A 253 -5.31 25.66 -0.38
N GLN A 254 -4.10 25.18 -0.62
CA GLN A 254 -3.15 24.80 0.43
C GLN A 254 -1.77 25.36 0.10
N ASP A 255 -1.26 26.25 0.94
CA ASP A 255 0.06 26.88 0.78
C ASP A 255 0.23 27.54 -0.61
N GLY A 256 -0.83 28.20 -1.11
CA GLY A 256 -0.85 28.86 -2.42
C GLY A 256 -1.00 27.92 -3.62
N ASN A 257 -1.32 26.64 -3.40
CA ASN A 257 -1.55 25.66 -4.45
C ASN A 257 -2.95 25.06 -4.35
N ASP A 258 -3.60 24.85 -5.47
CA ASP A 258 -4.83 24.05 -5.54
C ASP A 258 -4.50 22.58 -5.30
N VAL A 259 -5.28 21.93 -4.45
CA VAL A 259 -5.19 20.48 -4.21
C VAL A 259 -6.60 19.87 -4.17
N VAL A 260 -6.69 18.59 -4.48
CA VAL A 260 -7.89 17.79 -4.24
C VAL A 260 -7.72 17.09 -2.89
N ARG A 261 -8.60 17.42 -1.94
CA ARG A 261 -8.50 16.90 -0.57
C ARG A 261 -9.48 15.79 -0.30
N PHE A 262 -8.94 14.69 0.18
CA PHE A 262 -9.68 13.60 0.81
C PHE A 262 -9.58 13.70 2.31
N HIS A 263 -10.68 13.40 2.98
CA HIS A 263 -10.71 13.18 4.43
C HIS A 263 -11.00 11.71 4.71
N PHE A 264 -10.32 11.13 5.69
CA PHE A 264 -10.62 9.81 6.23
C PHE A 264 -10.73 9.86 7.74
N ARG A 265 -11.58 9.02 8.30
CA ARG A 265 -11.77 8.90 9.75
C ARG A 265 -12.17 7.48 10.12
N PRO A 266 -11.80 6.99 11.32
CA PRO A 266 -12.19 5.67 11.79
C PRO A 266 -13.70 5.56 12.02
N ALA A 267 -14.20 4.33 12.03
CA ALA A 267 -15.58 4.01 12.36
C ALA A 267 -15.94 4.53 13.76
N ASP A 268 -17.13 5.10 13.92
CA ASP A 268 -17.63 5.60 15.21
C ASP A 268 -17.72 4.49 16.29
N SER A 269 -17.79 3.23 15.85
CA SER A 269 -17.76 2.07 16.75
C SER A 269 -16.38 1.76 17.33
N LEU A 270 -15.30 2.30 16.74
CA LEU A 270 -13.94 2.08 17.21
C LEU A 270 -13.61 3.10 18.30
N GLN A 271 -13.63 2.65 19.56
CA GLN A 271 -13.38 3.48 20.73
C GLN A 271 -11.90 3.52 21.15
N ALA A 272 -11.05 2.73 20.51
CA ALA A 272 -9.61 2.73 20.71
C ALA A 272 -8.93 3.86 19.93
N PRO A 273 -7.71 4.27 20.32
CA PRO A 273 -6.92 5.21 19.52
C PRO A 273 -6.72 4.72 18.08
N ASP A 274 -6.98 5.59 17.12
CA ASP A 274 -6.80 5.34 15.71
C ASP A 274 -6.46 6.65 14.99
N MET A 275 -6.47 6.67 13.68
CA MET A 275 -6.04 7.79 12.86
C MET A 275 -7.19 8.38 12.05
N GLU A 276 -7.30 9.70 12.06
CA GLU A 276 -8.11 10.45 11.10
C GLU A 276 -7.21 11.46 10.36
N GLY A 277 -7.62 11.92 9.21
CA GLY A 277 -6.80 12.92 8.53
C GLY A 277 -7.23 13.30 7.14
N ASP A 278 -6.38 14.12 6.54
CA ASP A 278 -6.55 14.63 5.19
C ASP A 278 -5.41 14.15 4.29
N VAL A 279 -5.73 13.85 3.05
CA VAL A 279 -4.77 13.54 1.99
C VAL A 279 -5.00 14.49 0.82
N ASP A 280 -3.97 15.21 0.46
CA ASP A 280 -3.98 16.19 -0.62
C ASP A 280 -3.32 15.60 -1.89
N LEU A 281 -4.06 15.58 -2.98
CA LEU A 281 -3.60 15.17 -4.30
C LEU A 281 -3.44 16.38 -5.22
N ASP A 282 -2.49 16.29 -6.12
CA ASP A 282 -2.35 17.24 -7.22
C ASP A 282 -3.60 17.20 -8.12
N PRO A 283 -4.23 18.32 -8.49
CA PRO A 283 -5.51 18.31 -9.21
C PRO A 283 -5.41 17.89 -10.67
N ARG A 284 -4.20 17.77 -11.23
CA ARG A 284 -3.97 17.38 -12.63
C ARG A 284 -3.45 15.96 -12.77
N SER A 285 -2.47 15.61 -11.93
CA SER A 285 -1.83 14.30 -11.97
C SER A 285 -2.41 13.31 -10.96
N TYR A 286 -3.19 13.76 -9.99
CA TYR A 286 -3.69 13.01 -8.83
C TYR A 286 -2.61 12.31 -8.02
N GLN A 287 -1.35 12.71 -8.19
CA GLN A 287 -0.27 12.26 -7.33
C GLN A 287 -0.42 12.87 -5.93
N ILE A 288 -0.09 12.07 -4.94
CA ILE A 288 -0.10 12.54 -3.55
C ILE A 288 0.95 13.64 -3.35
N ARG A 289 0.56 14.71 -2.65
CA ARG A 289 1.43 15.84 -2.30
C ARG A 289 1.66 15.93 -0.80
N ARG A 290 0.61 15.65 -0.02
CA ARG A 290 0.66 15.80 1.42
C ARG A 290 -0.36 14.87 2.08
N ALA A 291 -0.04 14.42 3.29
CA ALA A 291 -1.00 13.83 4.21
C ALA A 291 -0.87 14.51 5.57
N ARG A 292 -1.99 14.83 6.20
CA ARG A 292 -2.06 15.30 7.58
C ARG A 292 -2.87 14.30 8.38
N ILE A 293 -2.29 13.77 9.44
CA ILE A 293 -2.82 12.67 10.22
C ILE A 293 -2.92 13.09 11.66
N ASN A 294 -4.08 12.92 12.27
CA ASN A 294 -4.34 13.18 13.68
C ASN A 294 -4.63 11.86 14.39
N LEU A 295 -4.09 11.70 15.58
CA LEU A 295 -4.41 10.60 16.47
C LEU A 295 -5.74 10.86 17.16
N THR A 296 -6.71 9.97 17.01
CA THR A 296 -7.94 9.97 17.78
C THR A 296 -7.68 9.40 19.18
N HIS A 297 -8.46 9.79 20.19
CA HIS A 297 -8.33 9.29 21.56
C HIS A 297 -6.87 9.32 22.07
N ALA A 298 -6.19 10.45 21.83
CA ALA A 298 -4.75 10.61 22.14
C ALA A 298 -4.43 10.38 23.62
N ASP A 299 -5.34 10.73 24.52
CA ASP A 299 -5.26 10.51 25.98
C ASP A 299 -5.24 9.02 26.35
N GLN A 300 -5.95 8.18 25.59
CA GLN A 300 -5.93 6.71 25.75
C GLN A 300 -4.64 6.08 25.18
N ALA A 301 -4.10 6.70 24.13
CA ALA A 301 -2.85 6.25 23.51
C ALA A 301 -1.67 6.45 24.45
N GLN A 302 -1.60 7.62 25.08
CA GLN A 302 -0.58 7.94 26.07
C GLN A 302 -1.17 8.87 27.12
N GLU A 303 -1.10 8.46 28.39
CA GLU A 303 -1.55 9.29 29.51
C GLU A 303 -0.89 10.67 29.47
N GLY A 304 -1.70 11.72 29.62
CA GLY A 304 -1.25 13.10 29.56
C GLY A 304 -1.05 13.66 28.14
N MET A 305 -1.33 12.91 27.08
CA MET A 305 -1.33 13.43 25.71
C MET A 305 -2.70 14.05 25.38
N ARG A 306 -2.71 15.31 24.94
CA ARG A 306 -3.92 15.98 24.43
C ARG A 306 -4.18 15.69 22.97
N SER A 307 -3.12 15.75 22.15
CA SER A 307 -3.19 15.50 20.71
C SER A 307 -1.85 15.10 20.14
N ALA A 308 -1.87 14.36 19.03
CA ALA A 308 -0.72 14.12 18.17
C ALA A 308 -1.15 14.33 16.73
N THR A 309 -0.37 15.10 15.98
CA THR A 309 -0.59 15.39 14.57
C THR A 309 0.71 15.16 13.82
N SER A 310 0.64 14.53 12.65
CA SER A 310 1.78 14.38 11.75
C SER A 310 1.43 14.90 10.36
N THR A 311 2.33 15.66 9.78
CA THR A 311 2.24 16.15 8.41
C THR A 311 3.35 15.52 7.58
N ILE A 312 2.98 14.79 6.54
CA ILE A 312 3.89 14.11 5.61
C ILE A 312 3.83 14.84 4.28
N THR A 313 4.96 15.28 3.76
CA THR A 313 5.06 15.86 2.42
C THR A 313 5.76 14.90 1.47
N PHE A 314 5.31 14.89 0.22
CA PHE A 314 5.81 14.02 -0.83
C PHE A 314 6.41 14.85 -1.95
N ALA A 315 7.39 14.28 -2.65
CA ALA A 315 8.00 14.88 -3.83
C ALA A 315 8.24 13.81 -4.89
N GLU A 316 8.19 14.23 -6.14
CA GLU A 316 8.57 13.39 -7.27
C GLU A 316 10.10 13.29 -7.35
N LEU A 317 10.61 12.08 -7.23
CA LEU A 317 12.04 11.77 -7.32
C LEU A 317 12.47 11.55 -8.78
N LEU A 318 11.62 10.87 -9.54
CA LEU A 318 11.73 10.61 -10.98
C LEU A 318 10.31 10.73 -11.56
N PRO A 319 10.16 10.88 -12.88
CA PRO A 319 8.83 10.95 -13.49
C PRO A 319 7.89 9.89 -12.94
N ASN A 320 6.78 10.31 -12.36
CA ASN A 320 5.77 9.43 -11.72
C ASN A 320 6.27 8.58 -10.53
N ILE A 321 7.48 8.78 -10.02
CA ILE A 321 8.00 8.11 -8.81
C ILE A 321 7.99 9.11 -7.66
N VAL A 322 7.01 8.98 -6.78
CA VAL A 322 6.80 9.86 -5.63
C VAL A 322 7.32 9.19 -4.36
N VAL A 323 8.07 9.93 -3.56
CA VAL A 323 8.63 9.51 -2.28
C VAL A 323 8.30 10.52 -1.18
N GLN A 324 8.41 10.09 0.08
CA GLN A 324 8.31 11.00 1.22
C GLN A 324 9.51 11.93 1.24
N LYS A 325 9.29 13.22 1.49
CA LYS A 325 10.34 14.22 1.58
C LYS A 325 10.55 14.71 3.00
N ARG A 326 9.47 14.90 3.75
CA ARG A 326 9.50 15.39 5.13
C ARG A 326 8.34 14.81 5.92
N VAL A 327 8.59 14.53 7.19
CA VAL A 327 7.56 14.23 8.19
C VAL A 327 7.75 15.19 9.36
N GLU A 328 6.71 15.94 9.69
CA GLU A 328 6.67 16.79 10.87
C GLU A 328 5.60 16.27 11.82
N SER A 329 5.97 15.92 13.04
CA SER A 329 5.07 15.41 14.06
C SER A 329 5.05 16.35 15.27
N VAL A 330 3.86 16.68 15.73
CA VAL A 330 3.64 17.53 16.91
C VAL A 330 2.78 16.77 17.92
N GLN A 331 3.29 16.58 19.11
CA GLN A 331 2.55 16.06 20.26
C GLN A 331 2.31 17.20 21.26
N VAL A 332 1.08 17.36 21.70
CA VAL A 332 0.69 18.36 22.68
C VAL A 332 0.28 17.65 23.96
N LEU A 333 0.86 18.06 25.08
CA LEU A 333 0.53 17.53 26.39
C LEU A 333 -0.72 18.22 26.97
N ALA A 334 -1.50 17.49 27.76
CA ALA A 334 -2.66 18.01 28.45
C ALA A 334 -2.23 19.00 29.54
N GLU A 335 -1.15 18.64 30.26
CA GLU A 335 -0.49 19.47 31.24
C GLU A 335 1.01 19.49 30.98
N PRO A 336 1.69 20.63 31.13
CA PRO A 336 3.12 20.71 30.97
C PRO A 336 3.87 19.84 31.99
N VAL A 337 4.86 19.07 31.52
CA VAL A 337 5.68 18.23 32.38
C VAL A 337 7.03 18.86 32.65
N ARG A 338 7.54 18.71 33.86
CA ARG A 338 8.86 19.22 34.23
C ARG A 338 9.94 18.32 33.58
N GLN A 339 10.82 18.92 32.80
CA GLN A 339 11.95 18.22 32.24
C GLN A 339 12.87 17.67 33.35
N LEU A 340 13.28 16.41 33.27
CA LEU A 340 14.25 15.80 34.20
C LEU A 340 15.57 16.57 34.18
N GLY A 341 15.94 17.14 35.33
CA GLY A 341 17.16 17.95 35.49
C GLY A 341 17.07 19.39 34.96
N GLY A 342 15.88 19.83 34.45
CA GLY A 342 15.64 21.17 33.92
C GLY A 342 14.69 22.01 34.77
N ALA A 343 14.75 23.36 34.59
CA ALA A 343 13.83 24.30 35.18
C ALA A 343 12.58 24.56 34.34
N LYS A 344 12.56 24.08 33.09
CA LYS A 344 11.51 24.35 32.11
C LYS A 344 10.40 23.28 32.15
N HIS A 345 9.17 23.73 31.90
CA HIS A 345 8.04 22.84 31.71
C HIS A 345 7.82 22.65 30.21
N ILE A 346 7.70 21.39 29.76
CA ILE A 346 7.48 21.02 28.37
C ILE A 346 5.99 20.85 28.13
N ALA A 347 5.46 21.55 27.14
CA ALA A 347 4.05 21.47 26.72
C ALA A 347 3.88 20.78 25.36
N ARG A 348 4.93 20.77 24.52
CA ARG A 348 4.90 20.17 23.18
C ARG A 348 6.20 19.49 22.86
N TYR A 349 6.10 18.37 22.14
CA TYR A 349 7.21 17.70 21.46
C TYR A 349 7.03 17.85 19.95
N VAL A 350 8.06 18.32 19.27
CA VAL A 350 8.10 18.43 17.81
C VAL A 350 9.22 17.56 17.28
N GLU A 351 8.90 16.70 16.33
CA GLU A 351 9.87 15.93 15.57
C GLU A 351 9.79 16.32 14.10
N ASP A 352 10.90 16.78 13.51
CA ASP A 352 11.05 17.06 12.08
C ASP A 352 12.01 16.05 11.47
N GLN A 353 11.54 15.29 10.50
CA GLN A 353 12.32 14.30 9.75
C GLN A 353 12.44 14.78 8.30
N GLN A 354 13.66 14.92 7.81
CA GLN A 354 13.96 15.24 6.41
C GLN A 354 14.59 14.03 5.73
N LEU A 355 13.95 13.56 4.66
CA LEU A 355 14.36 12.38 3.91
C LEU A 355 15.03 12.80 2.60
N ALA A 356 16.24 12.30 2.38
CA ALA A 356 17.08 12.65 1.25
C ALA A 356 17.98 11.48 0.82
N ASP A 357 18.77 11.68 -0.22
CA ASP A 357 19.80 10.74 -0.69
C ASP A 357 19.24 9.35 -0.97
N TYR A 358 18.21 9.32 -1.83
CA TYR A 358 17.56 8.08 -2.26
C TYR A 358 18.48 7.31 -3.21
N HIS A 359 18.83 6.07 -2.84
CA HIS A 359 19.62 5.16 -3.67
C HIS A 359 18.88 3.84 -3.84
N PHE A 360 18.55 3.49 -5.07
CA PHE A 360 17.90 2.21 -5.36
C PHE A 360 18.90 1.06 -5.18
N LEU A 361 18.53 0.06 -4.39
CA LEU A 361 19.34 -1.16 -4.21
C LEU A 361 19.19 -2.12 -5.39
N ARG A 362 18.11 -1.95 -6.17
CA ARG A 362 17.87 -2.59 -7.45
C ARG A 362 17.49 -1.52 -8.45
N PRO A 363 18.11 -1.48 -9.64
CA PRO A 363 17.81 -0.47 -10.63
C PRO A 363 16.35 -0.56 -11.08
N LEU A 364 15.74 0.59 -11.32
CA LEU A 364 14.45 0.68 -12.00
C LEU A 364 14.60 0.18 -13.45
N PRO A 365 13.52 -0.31 -14.09
CA PRO A 365 13.57 -0.76 -15.48
C PRO A 365 14.18 0.31 -16.39
N GLY A 366 15.05 -0.12 -17.32
CA GLY A 366 15.73 0.76 -18.25
C GLY A 366 16.97 1.49 -17.70
N ARG A 367 17.18 1.50 -16.38
CA ARG A 367 18.37 2.12 -15.75
C ARG A 367 19.44 1.07 -15.46
N GLN A 368 20.68 1.42 -15.70
CA GLN A 368 21.83 0.57 -15.34
C GLN A 368 22.36 0.97 -13.94
N ASP A 369 22.29 2.24 -13.61
CA ASP A 369 22.66 2.75 -12.29
C ASP A 369 21.46 2.65 -11.33
N PRO A 370 21.61 2.03 -10.15
CA PRO A 370 20.58 2.01 -9.13
C PRO A 370 20.31 3.39 -8.48
N SER A 371 21.16 4.39 -8.69
CA SER A 371 20.96 5.74 -8.16
C SER A 371 20.01 6.57 -9.05
N PRO A 372 19.21 7.48 -8.47
CA PRO A 372 18.33 8.38 -9.22
C PRO A 372 19.09 9.44 -9.97
#